data_a6b52fccf0a4127c0b203e23acc63f71
#
_entry.id   a6b52fccf0a4127c0b203e23acc63f71
#
_cell.length_a   1.000
_cell.length_b   1.000
_cell.length_c   1.000
_cell.angle_alpha   90.00
_cell.angle_beta   90.00
_cell.angle_gamma   90.00
#
_symmetry.space_group_name_H-M   'P 1'
#
loop_
_entity.id
_entity.type
_entity.pdbx_description
1 polymer ?
#
loop_
_entity_poly.entity_id
_entity_poly.type
_entity_poly.pdbx_seq_one_letter_code
_entity_poly.pdbx_strand_id
1 'polypeptide(L)'
;MNTPLYLAFLALFTGGISTFMWKVGGTNGVYAPSYIIWANIFSILVAVIIHLAQKHAFELSPSMAGIASVGGLLGGICVWATLRAFTLGGQGSIIFPIIGLAVMLSATLSFVIYREPATATKLIGLGFGAASIFFLSR
;
A
#
# COMPACT_ATOMS: atom_id res chain seq x y z
N MET A 1 -14.52 -9.91 -18.72
CA MET A 1 -13.79 -8.89 -17.92
C MET A 1 -12.86 -9.65 -16.99
N ASN A 2 -11.62 -9.22 -16.85
CA ASN A 2 -10.59 -10.03 -16.22
C ASN A 2 -10.68 -9.97 -14.68
N THR A 3 -10.85 -11.13 -14.02
CA THR A 3 -10.86 -11.26 -12.57
C THR A 3 -9.73 -10.45 -11.87
N PRO A 4 -8.49 -10.41 -12.38
CA PRO A 4 -7.43 -9.55 -11.82
C PRO A 4 -7.79 -8.07 -11.76
N LEU A 5 -8.52 -7.56 -12.73
CA LEU A 5 -8.91 -6.14 -12.78
C LEU A 5 -9.94 -5.80 -11.69
N TYR A 6 -10.92 -6.69 -11.46
CA TYR A 6 -11.87 -6.50 -10.35
C TYR A 6 -11.18 -6.50 -8.99
N LEU A 7 -10.22 -7.41 -8.78
CA LEU A 7 -9.44 -7.46 -7.56
C LEU A 7 -8.58 -6.21 -7.39
N ALA A 8 -8.05 -5.65 -8.48
CA ALA A 8 -7.32 -4.40 -8.44
C ALA A 8 -8.21 -3.21 -8.03
N PHE A 9 -9.46 -3.13 -8.54
CA PHE A 9 -10.42 -2.12 -8.10
C PHE A 9 -10.82 -2.30 -6.64
N LEU A 10 -11.04 -3.53 -6.18
CA LEU A 10 -11.30 -3.79 -4.78
C LEU A 10 -10.14 -3.31 -3.90
N ALA A 11 -8.90 -3.62 -4.28
CA ALA A 11 -7.71 -3.17 -3.59
C ALA A 11 -7.57 -1.63 -3.59
N LEU A 12 -7.92 -0.96 -4.70
CA LEU A 12 -7.93 0.49 -4.78
C LEU A 12 -8.88 1.12 -3.76
N PHE A 13 -10.13 0.66 -3.70
CA PHE A 13 -11.12 1.22 -2.78
C PHE A 13 -10.78 0.91 -1.32
N THR A 14 -10.48 -0.35 -1.00
CA THR A 14 -10.15 -0.74 0.37
C THR A 14 -8.83 -0.12 0.84
N GLY A 15 -7.83 -0.07 -0.02
CA GLY A 15 -6.55 0.58 0.25
C GLY A 15 -6.69 2.09 0.43
N GLY A 16 -7.47 2.76 -0.42
CA GLY A 16 -7.72 4.20 -0.31
C GLY A 16 -8.42 4.57 1.01
N ILE A 17 -9.46 3.82 1.39
CA ILE A 17 -10.15 4.03 2.67
C ILE A 17 -9.20 3.74 3.85
N SER A 18 -8.45 2.64 3.79
CA SER A 18 -7.46 2.29 4.84
C SER A 18 -6.42 3.39 5.01
N THR A 19 -5.88 3.91 3.91
CA THR A 19 -4.91 5.02 3.95
C THR A 19 -5.52 6.29 4.53
N PHE A 20 -6.79 6.58 4.24
CA PHE A 20 -7.52 7.70 4.86
C PHE A 20 -7.67 7.51 6.38
N MET A 21 -7.85 6.28 6.88
CA MET A 21 -7.89 6.01 8.33
C MET A 21 -6.55 6.34 9.01
N TRP A 22 -5.41 6.27 8.31
CA TRP A 22 -4.13 6.74 8.85
C TRP A 22 -4.13 8.25 9.09
N LYS A 23 -4.76 9.02 8.21
CA LYS A 23 -4.93 10.46 8.44
C LYS A 23 -5.79 10.70 9.69
N VAL A 24 -6.92 10.01 9.81
CA VAL A 24 -7.80 10.13 10.99
C VAL A 24 -7.01 9.80 12.26
N GLY A 25 -6.27 8.71 12.28
CA GLY A 25 -5.44 8.34 13.44
C GLY A 25 -4.37 9.40 13.74
N GLY A 26 -3.62 9.82 12.73
CA GLY A 26 -2.53 10.79 12.90
C GLY A 26 -3.02 12.16 13.37
N THR A 27 -4.09 12.70 12.80
CA THR A 27 -4.65 14.01 13.19
C THR A 27 -5.25 14.00 14.60
N ASN A 28 -5.70 12.86 15.09
CA ASN A 28 -6.15 12.69 16.48
C ASN A 28 -5.01 12.41 17.47
N GLY A 29 -3.76 12.50 17.05
CA GLY A 29 -2.60 12.37 17.92
C GLY A 29 -2.37 10.93 18.45
N VAL A 30 -2.87 9.91 17.74
CA VAL A 30 -2.71 8.51 18.15
C VAL A 30 -1.24 8.13 18.18
N TYR A 31 -0.83 7.40 19.23
CA TYR A 31 0.50 6.81 19.29
C TYR A 31 0.66 5.77 18.18
N ALA A 32 1.48 6.10 17.19
CA ALA A 32 1.60 5.33 15.95
C ALA A 32 1.87 3.83 16.15
N PRO A 33 2.77 3.38 17.06
CA PRO A 33 2.99 1.96 17.30
C PRO A 33 1.73 1.22 17.76
N SER A 34 0.92 1.81 18.66
CA SER A 34 -0.32 1.18 19.11
C SER A 34 -1.33 1.02 17.99
N TYR A 35 -1.45 2.04 17.14
CA TYR A 35 -2.30 1.98 15.95
C TYR A 35 -1.88 0.85 15.02
N ILE A 36 -0.58 0.75 14.74
CA ILE A 36 -0.02 -0.28 13.85
C ILE A 36 -0.27 -1.68 14.40
N ILE A 37 0.01 -1.91 15.69
CA ILE A 37 -0.23 -3.21 16.32
C ILE A 37 -1.69 -3.60 16.19
N TRP A 38 -2.60 -2.70 16.55
CA TRP A 38 -4.04 -2.96 16.49
C TRP A 38 -4.51 -3.23 15.06
N ALA A 39 -4.12 -2.41 14.09
CA ALA A 39 -4.45 -2.60 12.69
C ALA A 39 -3.94 -3.94 12.13
N ASN A 40 -2.72 -4.35 12.51
CA ASN A 40 -2.16 -5.62 12.07
C ASN A 40 -2.89 -6.83 12.67
N ILE A 41 -3.42 -6.76 13.90
CA ILE A 41 -4.26 -7.82 14.46
C ILE A 41 -5.47 -8.08 13.54
N PHE A 42 -6.15 -7.01 13.11
CA PHE A 42 -7.29 -7.16 12.20
C PHE A 42 -6.88 -7.62 10.79
N SER A 43 -5.71 -7.21 10.31
CA SER A 43 -5.17 -7.71 9.04
C SER A 43 -4.88 -9.21 9.10
N ILE A 44 -4.32 -9.69 10.20
CA ILE A 44 -4.11 -11.12 10.45
C ILE A 44 -5.45 -11.86 10.53
N LEU A 45 -6.44 -11.30 11.23
CA LEU A 45 -7.77 -11.88 11.32
C LEU A 45 -8.41 -12.06 9.93
N VAL A 46 -8.31 -11.06 9.07
CA VAL A 46 -8.81 -11.14 7.68
C VAL A 46 -8.08 -12.25 6.93
N ALA A 47 -6.75 -12.35 7.05
CA ALA A 47 -5.97 -13.39 6.41
C ALA A 47 -6.38 -14.81 6.88
N VAL A 48 -6.62 -14.98 8.19
CA VAL A 48 -7.08 -16.24 8.77
C VAL A 48 -8.47 -16.61 8.24
N ILE A 49 -9.41 -15.65 8.20
CA ILE A 49 -10.76 -15.91 7.66
C ILE A 49 -10.68 -16.35 6.20
N ILE A 50 -9.89 -15.67 5.37
CA ILE A 50 -9.72 -16.03 3.96
C ILE A 50 -9.08 -17.41 3.84
N HIS A 51 -8.05 -17.70 4.64
CA HIS A 51 -7.38 -19.00 4.64
C HIS A 51 -8.34 -20.14 4.97
N LEU A 52 -9.16 -19.97 6.01
CA LEU A 52 -10.16 -20.97 6.39
C LEU A 52 -11.25 -21.16 5.32
N ALA A 53 -11.66 -20.06 4.67
CA ALA A 53 -12.66 -20.10 3.61
C ALA A 53 -12.14 -20.82 2.36
N GLN A 54 -10.87 -20.68 2.03
CA GLN A 54 -10.25 -21.30 0.86
C GLN A 54 -9.87 -22.77 1.07
N LYS A 55 -9.81 -23.23 2.32
CA LYS A 55 -9.47 -24.63 2.70
C LYS A 55 -8.13 -25.12 2.12
N HIS A 56 -7.19 -24.22 1.86
CA HIS A 56 -5.85 -24.58 1.43
C HIS A 56 -4.95 -24.88 2.64
N ALA A 57 -3.95 -25.76 2.46
CA ALA A 57 -2.90 -25.94 3.46
C ALA A 57 -2.08 -24.64 3.62
N PHE A 58 -1.63 -24.38 4.84
CA PHE A 58 -0.71 -23.24 5.07
C PHE A 58 0.69 -23.62 4.56
N GLU A 59 1.05 -23.09 3.41
CA GLU A 59 2.34 -23.35 2.78
C GLU A 59 3.06 -22.02 2.52
N LEU A 60 4.23 -21.88 3.09
CA LEU A 60 5.09 -20.73 2.86
C LEU A 60 6.54 -21.20 2.81
N SER A 61 7.18 -21.10 1.63
CA SER A 61 8.59 -21.45 1.52
C SER A 61 9.46 -20.48 2.31
N PRO A 62 10.64 -20.91 2.82
CA PRO A 62 11.54 -20.05 3.59
C PRO A 62 11.94 -18.76 2.84
N SER A 63 12.13 -18.84 1.53
CA SER A 63 12.43 -17.67 0.69
C SER A 63 11.26 -16.68 0.65
N MET A 64 10.03 -17.16 0.49
CA MET A 64 8.83 -16.32 0.50
C MET A 64 8.56 -15.75 1.90
N ALA A 65 8.84 -16.50 2.96
CA ALA A 65 8.77 -16.01 4.32
C ALA A 65 9.75 -14.83 4.54
N GLY A 66 10.98 -14.93 4.02
CA GLY A 66 11.94 -13.83 4.05
C GLY A 66 11.44 -12.58 3.32
N ILE A 67 10.93 -12.73 2.11
CA ILE A 67 10.36 -11.62 1.33
C ILE A 67 9.17 -10.98 2.05
N ALA A 68 8.26 -11.80 2.58
CA ALA A 68 7.10 -11.31 3.34
C ALA A 68 7.54 -10.55 4.60
N SER A 69 8.58 -11.03 5.29
CA SER A 69 9.13 -10.35 6.48
C SER A 69 9.68 -8.97 6.13
N VAL A 70 10.47 -8.85 5.06
CA VAL A 70 10.98 -7.57 4.58
C VAL A 70 9.83 -6.65 4.18
N GLY A 71 8.83 -7.16 3.45
CA GLY A 71 7.64 -6.39 3.08
C GLY A 71 6.87 -5.89 4.30
N GLY A 72 6.70 -6.73 5.31
CA GLY A 72 6.05 -6.37 6.58
C GLY A 72 6.80 -5.28 7.34
N LEU A 73 8.13 -5.39 7.44
CA LEU A 73 8.98 -4.38 8.08
C LEU A 73 8.87 -3.03 7.37
N LEU A 74 9.03 -3.02 6.06
CA LEU A 74 8.94 -1.79 5.25
C LEU A 74 7.53 -1.18 5.32
N GLY A 75 6.49 -2.02 5.29
CA GLY A 75 5.10 -1.60 5.46
C GLY A 75 4.86 -0.94 6.82
N GLY A 76 5.37 -1.54 7.89
CA GLY A 76 5.29 -0.98 9.25
C GLY A 76 5.97 0.38 9.36
N ILE A 77 7.16 0.54 8.78
CA ILE A 77 7.88 1.82 8.74
C ILE A 77 7.08 2.86 7.94
N CYS A 78 6.51 2.46 6.78
CA CYS A 78 5.70 3.35 5.95
C CYS A 78 4.48 3.88 6.72
N VAL A 79 3.72 3.01 7.38
CA VAL A 79 2.54 3.41 8.17
C VAL A 79 2.95 4.30 9.34
N TRP A 80 4.03 3.95 10.05
CA TRP A 80 4.56 4.77 11.14
C TRP A 80 4.92 6.18 10.67
N ALA A 81 5.69 6.29 9.58
CA ALA A 81 6.11 7.57 9.02
C ALA A 81 4.91 8.42 8.60
N THR A 82 3.92 7.78 7.98
CA THR A 82 2.69 8.46 7.53
C THR A 82 1.86 8.97 8.70
N LEU A 83 1.61 8.15 9.72
CA LEU A 83 0.92 8.58 10.93
C LEU A 83 1.65 9.73 11.61
N ARG A 84 2.97 9.64 11.69
CA ARG A 84 3.80 10.69 12.29
C ARG A 84 3.73 11.99 11.49
N ALA A 85 3.75 11.92 10.16
CA ALA A 85 3.58 13.09 9.31
C ALA A 85 2.25 13.81 9.58
N PHE A 86 1.16 13.08 9.74
CA PHE A 86 -0.14 13.67 10.09
C PHE A 86 -0.19 14.22 11.52
N THR A 87 0.44 13.53 12.48
CA THR A 87 0.57 14.04 13.86
C THR A 87 1.31 15.38 13.92
N LEU A 88 2.26 15.60 13.00
CA LEU A 88 3.02 16.85 12.88
C LEU A 88 2.28 17.93 12.05
N GLY A 89 1.01 17.73 11.73
CA GLY A 89 0.18 18.69 11.00
C GLY A 89 0.25 18.56 9.48
N GLY A 90 0.80 17.48 8.94
CA GLY A 90 0.86 17.27 7.49
C GLY A 90 -0.51 17.28 6.83
N GLN A 91 -0.61 18.00 5.70
CA GLN A 91 -1.85 18.09 4.94
C GLN A 91 -2.02 16.83 4.08
N GLY A 92 -3.22 16.24 4.09
CA GLY A 92 -3.53 15.04 3.29
C GLY A 92 -3.38 15.28 1.78
N SER A 93 -3.65 16.49 1.32
CA SER A 93 -3.46 16.90 -0.08
C SER A 93 -2.01 16.86 -0.54
N ILE A 94 -1.06 16.89 0.38
CA ILE A 94 0.39 16.79 0.10
C ILE A 94 0.90 15.38 0.40
N ILE A 95 0.57 14.84 1.57
CA ILE A 95 1.11 13.56 2.03
C ILE A 95 0.62 12.40 1.15
N PHE A 96 -0.68 12.36 0.80
CA PHE A 96 -1.20 11.25 -0.02
C PHE A 96 -0.63 11.20 -1.44
N PRO A 97 -0.48 12.32 -2.19
CA PRO A 97 0.22 12.30 -3.46
C PRO A 97 1.67 11.80 -3.36
N ILE A 98 2.42 12.21 -2.33
CA ILE A 98 3.79 11.75 -2.11
C ILE A 98 3.83 10.24 -1.88
N ILE A 99 2.96 9.71 -1.03
CA ILE A 99 2.87 8.25 -0.79
C ILE A 99 2.43 7.53 -2.08
N GLY A 100 1.56 8.14 -2.87
CA GLY A 100 1.12 7.60 -4.15
C GLY A 100 2.25 7.35 -5.15
N LEU A 101 3.39 8.06 -5.04
CA LEU A 101 4.60 7.77 -5.83
C LEU A 101 5.14 6.35 -5.58
N ALA A 102 4.86 5.74 -4.43
CA ALA A 102 5.27 4.37 -4.15
C ALA A 102 4.68 3.36 -5.16
N VAL A 103 3.47 3.61 -5.66
CA VAL A 103 2.86 2.76 -6.70
C VAL A 103 3.63 2.85 -8.01
N MET A 104 4.14 4.04 -8.35
CA MET A 104 4.96 4.24 -9.55
C MET A 104 6.33 3.56 -9.41
N LEU A 105 6.93 3.65 -8.22
CA LEU A 105 8.16 2.92 -7.91
C LEU A 105 7.94 1.42 -8.07
N SER A 106 6.85 0.88 -7.53
CA SER A 106 6.50 -0.54 -7.66
C SER A 106 6.29 -0.96 -9.12
N ALA A 107 5.59 -0.15 -9.91
CA ALA A 107 5.40 -0.41 -11.34
C ALA A 107 6.74 -0.39 -12.12
N THR A 108 7.62 0.56 -11.81
CA THR A 108 8.96 0.64 -12.41
C THR A 108 9.80 -0.59 -12.06
N LEU A 109 9.78 -1.03 -10.80
CA LEU A 109 10.45 -2.25 -10.37
C LEU A 109 9.91 -3.49 -11.06
N SER A 110 8.59 -3.57 -11.30
CA SER A 110 7.98 -4.66 -12.05
C SER A 110 8.51 -4.73 -13.50
N PHE A 111 8.65 -3.60 -14.18
CA PHE A 111 9.24 -3.59 -15.53
C PHE A 111 10.70 -4.06 -15.53
N VAL A 112 11.49 -3.65 -14.54
CA VAL A 112 12.92 -3.97 -14.48
C VAL A 112 13.16 -5.42 -14.05
N ILE A 113 12.50 -5.86 -12.98
CA ILE A 113 12.75 -7.17 -12.35
C ILE A 113 12.07 -8.29 -13.12
N TYR A 114 10.78 -8.11 -13.46
CA TYR A 114 9.99 -9.13 -14.15
C TYR A 114 10.03 -9.00 -15.68
N ARG A 115 10.76 -7.99 -16.20
CA ARG A 115 10.85 -7.71 -17.64
C ARG A 115 9.50 -7.62 -18.34
N GLU A 116 8.53 -7.04 -17.63
CA GLU A 116 7.19 -6.86 -18.19
C GLU A 116 7.26 -5.94 -19.43
N PRO A 117 6.41 -6.17 -20.45
CA PRO A 117 6.43 -5.32 -21.64
C PRO A 117 5.99 -3.89 -21.29
N ALA A 118 6.94 -2.96 -21.36
CA ALA A 118 6.70 -1.53 -21.21
C ALA A 118 6.13 -0.97 -22.51
N THR A 119 4.81 -1.07 -22.70
CA THR A 119 4.15 -0.48 -23.86
C THR A 119 4.09 1.05 -23.74
N ALA A 120 4.08 1.74 -24.87
CA ALA A 120 3.97 3.21 -24.89
C ALA A 120 2.77 3.71 -24.07
N THR A 121 1.63 3.03 -24.16
CA THR A 121 0.42 3.35 -23.39
C THR A 121 0.66 3.28 -21.87
N LYS A 122 1.37 2.25 -21.38
CA LYS A 122 1.71 2.11 -19.95
C LYS A 122 2.65 3.22 -19.50
N LEU A 123 3.66 3.55 -20.30
CA LEU A 123 4.62 4.62 -19.98
C LEU A 123 3.95 5.99 -19.97
N ILE A 124 3.08 6.27 -20.92
CA ILE A 124 2.28 7.50 -20.96
C ILE A 124 1.38 7.58 -19.71
N GLY A 125 0.68 6.50 -19.36
CA GLY A 125 -0.16 6.44 -18.16
C GLY A 125 0.63 6.71 -16.88
N LEU A 126 1.82 6.12 -16.72
CA LEU A 126 2.73 6.41 -15.59
C LEU A 126 3.18 7.87 -15.60
N GLY A 127 3.52 8.41 -16.78
CA GLY A 127 3.91 9.82 -16.93
C GLY A 127 2.80 10.78 -16.48
N PHE A 128 1.54 10.53 -16.84
CA PHE A 128 0.40 11.32 -16.36
C PHE A 128 0.17 11.16 -14.85
N GLY A 129 0.35 9.96 -14.31
CA GLY A 129 0.31 9.73 -12.87
C GLY A 129 1.35 10.55 -12.13
N ALA A 130 2.61 10.56 -12.60
CA ALA A 130 3.68 11.36 -12.02
C ALA A 130 3.38 12.86 -12.11
N ALA A 131 2.94 13.33 -13.26
CA ALA A 131 2.58 14.74 -13.46
C ALA A 131 1.44 15.15 -12.53
N SER A 132 0.39 14.33 -12.42
CA SER A 132 -0.74 14.59 -11.50
C SER A 132 -0.27 14.73 -10.06
N ILE A 133 0.57 13.79 -9.58
CA ILE A 133 1.11 13.84 -8.22
C ILE A 133 1.99 15.09 -8.00
N PHE A 134 2.81 15.44 -8.98
CA PHE A 134 3.64 16.65 -8.91
C PHE A 134 2.81 17.92 -8.76
N PHE A 135 1.71 18.06 -9.49
CA PHE A 135 0.82 19.22 -9.37
C PHE A 135 0.03 19.22 -8.07
N LEU A 136 -0.40 18.06 -7.58
CA LEU A 136 -1.15 17.95 -6.33
C LEU A 136 -0.28 18.16 -5.07
N SER A 137 1.04 18.00 -5.18
CA SER A 137 1.97 18.17 -4.06
C SER A 137 2.47 19.62 -3.89
N ARG A 138 2.08 20.53 -4.77
CA ARG A 138 2.38 21.97 -4.68
C ARG A 138 1.26 22.75 -4.01
#